data_12dcc6848629b868b09c8e94ef3dc4d4
#
_entry.id   12dcc6848629b868b09c8e94ef3dc4d4
#
_cell.length_a   1.000
_cell.length_b   1.000
_cell.length_c   1.000
_cell.angle_alpha   90.00
_cell.angle_beta   90.00
_cell.angle_gamma   90.00
#
_symmetry.space_group_name_H-M   'P 1'
#
loop_
_entity.id
_entity.type
_entity.pdbx_description
1 polymer ?
#
loop_
_entity_poly.entity_id
_entity_poly.type
_entity_poly.pdbx_seq_one_letter_code
_entity_poly.pdbx_strand_id
1 'polypeptide(L)'
;MIENLKKEPDIKISIKQTFGIDTDLEVDAFSEKNELVPEIDKDYVFDRDTTLAILNGFSHNKKVIVHGYHGTGKSTHITQVAARLNWPCVRINLDSHISRIDLIGKDAITLKDGKQITEFKEGILPWSYQNPVALVFDEYDAGRSDVMFVLQRILESDGNFTLLDRYKVVKQNKYFRLFATANTIGLGDTTGLYTGTQQINQAQLDRWEIVTTLNYLNPEKELEIILSKNKNLNNESGKENVKNMIKVASLTRKGFMSGDISTVMSPRTCLLYTSPSPRDVEES
;
A
#
# COMPACT_ATOMS: atom_id res chain seq x y z
N MET A 1 5.55 -18.14 10.41
CA MET A 1 4.41 -17.21 10.50
C MET A 1 4.36 -16.71 11.94
N ILE A 2 4.02 -15.46 12.13
CA ILE A 2 4.11 -14.78 13.42
C ILE A 2 3.12 -15.40 14.39
N GLU A 3 3.65 -15.90 15.48
CA GLU A 3 2.87 -16.35 16.63
C GLU A 3 2.61 -15.13 17.53
N ASN A 4 1.37 -14.98 18.03
CA ASN A 4 0.94 -13.94 18.99
C ASN A 4 0.52 -12.58 18.41
N LEU A 5 -0.24 -12.56 17.33
CA LEU A 5 -1.00 -11.36 16.98
C LEU A 5 -2.12 -11.13 18.00
N LYS A 6 -2.24 -9.89 18.49
CA LYS A 6 -3.40 -9.48 19.31
C LYS A 6 -4.67 -9.69 18.48
N LYS A 7 -5.68 -10.31 19.07
CA LYS A 7 -6.86 -10.80 18.32
C LYS A 7 -7.79 -9.69 17.85
N GLU A 8 -7.80 -8.56 18.55
CA GLU A 8 -8.71 -7.44 18.29
C GLU A 8 -8.10 -6.10 18.70
N PRO A 9 -8.49 -5.00 18.05
CA PRO A 9 -8.16 -3.65 18.50
C PRO A 9 -8.76 -3.40 19.88
N ASP A 10 -8.02 -2.69 20.72
CA ASP A 10 -8.35 -2.51 22.15
C ASP A 10 -8.35 -1.06 22.59
N ILE A 11 -8.00 -0.13 21.71
CA ILE A 11 -8.07 1.31 21.95
C ILE A 11 -8.76 2.03 20.80
N LYS A 12 -9.18 3.27 21.07
CA LYS A 12 -9.62 4.22 20.05
C LYS A 12 -8.69 5.41 20.01
N ILE A 13 -8.42 5.92 18.82
CA ILE A 13 -7.59 7.09 18.62
C ILE A 13 -8.37 8.18 17.87
N SER A 14 -8.11 9.44 18.24
CA SER A 14 -8.69 10.61 17.59
C SER A 14 -8.06 10.83 16.22
N ILE A 15 -8.88 10.92 15.18
CA ILE A 15 -8.45 11.23 13.82
C ILE A 15 -7.83 12.64 13.77
N LYS A 16 -8.42 13.60 14.48
CA LYS A 16 -7.91 14.98 14.55
C LYS A 16 -6.50 15.04 15.11
N GLN A 17 -6.26 14.38 16.23
CA GLN A 17 -4.95 14.42 16.90
C GLN A 17 -3.88 13.64 16.13
N THR A 18 -4.26 12.54 15.50
CA THR A 18 -3.30 11.62 14.86
C THR A 18 -2.97 12.01 13.43
N PHE A 19 -3.95 12.50 12.67
CA PHE A 19 -3.81 12.77 11.24
C PHE A 19 -3.98 14.27 10.88
N GLY A 20 -4.29 15.14 11.87
CA GLY A 20 -4.49 16.57 11.64
C GLY A 20 -5.75 16.89 10.84
N ILE A 21 -6.70 15.96 10.73
CA ILE A 21 -7.97 16.15 10.02
C ILE A 21 -9.02 16.66 10.99
N ASP A 22 -9.64 17.80 10.68
CA ASP A 22 -10.63 18.40 11.55
C ASP A 22 -11.94 17.59 11.55
N THR A 23 -12.06 16.70 12.51
CA THR A 23 -13.21 15.81 12.78
C THR A 23 -13.13 15.28 14.21
N ASP A 24 -14.27 15.06 14.83
CA ASP A 24 -14.37 14.45 16.16
C ASP A 24 -14.44 12.91 16.13
N LEU A 25 -14.30 12.32 14.95
CA LEU A 25 -14.35 10.87 14.79
C LEU A 25 -13.11 10.19 15.40
N GLU A 26 -13.36 9.01 15.93
CA GLU A 26 -12.34 8.09 16.42
C GLU A 26 -12.29 6.81 15.58
N VAL A 27 -11.16 6.14 15.59
CA VAL A 27 -10.94 4.89 14.87
C VAL A 27 -10.31 3.85 15.80
N ASP A 28 -10.71 2.59 15.65
CA ASP A 28 -10.14 1.48 16.38
C ASP A 28 -8.66 1.28 16.04
N ALA A 29 -7.85 1.00 17.06
CA ALA A 29 -6.41 0.80 16.92
C ALA A 29 -5.91 -0.23 17.94
N PHE A 30 -4.69 -0.73 17.74
CA PHE A 30 -4.03 -1.60 18.71
C PHE A 30 -3.15 -0.76 19.64
N SER A 31 -3.18 -1.06 20.93
CA SER A 31 -2.32 -0.39 21.93
C SER A 31 -0.86 -0.82 21.79
N GLU A 32 -0.59 -2.01 21.28
CA GLU A 32 0.73 -2.60 21.19
C GLU A 32 1.18 -2.74 19.73
N LYS A 33 2.45 -2.39 19.48
CA LYS A 33 3.11 -2.60 18.20
C LYS A 33 3.67 -4.02 18.13
N ASN A 34 3.55 -4.68 16.99
CA ASN A 34 4.23 -5.94 16.68
C ASN A 34 5.12 -5.78 15.45
N GLU A 35 5.85 -6.82 15.08
CA GLU A 35 6.82 -6.80 13.99
C GLU A 35 6.22 -6.56 12.58
N LEU A 36 4.90 -6.78 12.40
CA LEU A 36 4.20 -6.46 11.14
C LEU A 36 3.69 -5.02 11.07
N VAL A 37 3.76 -4.26 12.15
CA VAL A 37 3.34 -2.86 12.15
C VAL A 37 4.43 -2.03 11.48
N PRO A 38 4.11 -1.28 10.41
CA PRO A 38 5.08 -0.46 9.73
C PRO A 38 5.69 0.62 10.65
N GLU A 39 6.89 1.06 10.31
CA GLU A 39 7.52 2.17 11.03
C GLU A 39 6.82 3.50 10.71
N ILE A 40 6.69 4.34 11.74
CA ILE A 40 6.09 5.67 11.60
C ILE A 40 7.11 6.64 10.99
N ASP A 41 6.80 7.15 9.82
CA ASP A 41 7.48 8.32 9.25
C ASP A 41 6.86 9.59 9.89
N LYS A 42 7.63 10.25 10.77
CA LYS A 42 7.15 11.44 11.51
C LYS A 42 6.90 12.64 10.60
N ASP A 43 7.61 12.70 9.47
CA ASP A 43 7.53 13.79 8.51
C ASP A 43 6.53 13.48 7.38
N TYR A 44 5.73 12.42 7.52
CA TYR A 44 4.75 12.05 6.52
C TYR A 44 3.57 13.01 6.49
N VAL A 45 3.30 13.57 5.32
CA VAL A 45 2.16 14.50 5.10
C VAL A 45 0.98 13.71 4.54
N PHE A 46 -0.13 13.75 5.25
CA PHE A 46 -1.37 13.08 4.86
C PHE A 46 -2.21 13.92 3.88
N ASP A 47 -2.66 13.27 2.80
CA ASP A 47 -3.76 13.78 1.99
C ASP A 47 -5.07 13.50 2.72
N ARG A 48 -5.88 14.54 2.91
CA ARG A 48 -7.11 14.47 3.73
C ARG A 48 -8.08 13.41 3.21
N ASP A 49 -8.42 13.47 1.94
CA ASP A 49 -9.49 12.66 1.37
C ASP A 49 -9.09 11.20 1.22
N THR A 50 -7.86 10.95 0.80
CA THR A 50 -7.28 9.59 0.76
C THR A 50 -7.18 8.99 2.15
N THR A 51 -6.78 9.79 3.15
CA THR A 51 -6.71 9.32 4.55
C THR A 51 -8.08 8.93 5.07
N LEU A 52 -9.11 9.76 4.85
CA LEU A 52 -10.49 9.45 5.27
C LEU A 52 -11.03 8.19 4.57
N ALA A 53 -10.72 8.00 3.29
CA ALA A 53 -11.09 6.79 2.55
C ALA A 53 -10.46 5.53 3.17
N ILE A 54 -9.16 5.59 3.48
CA ILE A 54 -8.43 4.47 4.12
C ILE A 54 -8.94 4.22 5.54
N LEU A 55 -9.16 5.27 6.34
CA LEU A 55 -9.72 5.15 7.69
C LEU A 55 -11.12 4.54 7.68
N ASN A 56 -11.94 4.86 6.67
CA ASN A 56 -13.23 4.21 6.47
C ASN A 56 -13.06 2.70 6.20
N GLY A 57 -12.03 2.32 5.43
CA GLY A 57 -11.65 0.92 5.25
C GLY A 57 -11.33 0.23 6.58
N PHE A 58 -10.56 0.86 7.45
CA PHE A 58 -10.22 0.32 8.78
C PHE A 58 -11.44 0.24 9.70
N SER A 59 -12.26 1.28 9.77
CA SER A 59 -13.39 1.36 10.71
C SER A 59 -14.56 0.45 10.31
N HIS A 60 -14.88 0.37 9.03
CA HIS A 60 -16.09 -0.30 8.53
C HIS A 60 -15.82 -1.53 7.67
N ASN A 61 -14.58 -2.03 7.68
CA ASN A 61 -14.15 -3.17 6.85
C ASN A 61 -14.47 -2.99 5.36
N LYS A 62 -14.35 -1.75 4.83
CA LYS A 62 -14.53 -1.46 3.42
C LYS A 62 -13.26 -1.77 2.65
N LYS A 63 -13.42 -2.34 1.47
CA LYS A 63 -12.33 -2.63 0.55
C LYS A 63 -11.99 -1.36 -0.21
N VAL A 64 -10.73 -0.89 -0.08
CA VAL A 64 -10.30 0.40 -0.63
C VAL A 64 -9.22 0.21 -1.66
N ILE A 65 -9.40 0.79 -2.85
CA ILE A 65 -8.34 0.91 -3.85
C ILE A 65 -7.91 2.36 -3.99
N VAL A 66 -6.60 2.60 -3.87
CA VAL A 66 -5.97 3.90 -4.06
C VAL A 66 -5.30 3.92 -5.42
N HIS A 67 -5.82 4.69 -6.35
CA HIS A 67 -5.19 4.84 -7.65
C HIS A 67 -4.51 6.20 -7.82
N GLY A 68 -3.67 6.34 -8.84
CA GLY A 68 -2.97 7.59 -9.16
C GLY A 68 -1.61 7.35 -9.77
N TYR A 69 -0.94 8.42 -10.19
CA TYR A 69 0.35 8.34 -10.85
C TYR A 69 1.41 7.62 -10.01
N HIS A 70 2.43 7.08 -10.68
CA HIS A 70 3.55 6.44 -9.99
C HIS A 70 4.35 7.45 -9.15
N GLY A 71 4.92 6.98 -8.04
CA GLY A 71 5.74 7.83 -7.15
C GLY A 71 4.96 8.82 -6.29
N THR A 72 3.61 8.78 -6.27
CA THR A 72 2.76 9.63 -5.42
C THR A 72 2.65 9.16 -3.98
N GLY A 73 3.18 7.97 -3.64
CA GLY A 73 3.18 7.46 -2.27
C GLY A 73 1.93 6.65 -1.90
N LYS A 74 1.15 6.12 -2.85
CA LYS A 74 -0.09 5.34 -2.60
C LYS A 74 0.08 4.25 -1.53
N SER A 75 1.03 3.35 -1.73
CA SER A 75 1.30 2.26 -0.79
C SER A 75 1.82 2.79 0.55
N THR A 76 2.68 3.81 0.51
CA THR A 76 3.19 4.47 1.71
C THR A 76 2.05 5.11 2.50
N HIS A 77 1.06 5.70 1.83
CA HIS A 77 -0.09 6.31 2.49
C HIS A 77 -0.88 5.28 3.31
N ILE A 78 -1.19 4.13 2.72
CA ILE A 78 -1.88 3.03 3.42
C ILE A 78 -1.04 2.54 4.60
N THR A 79 0.25 2.31 4.41
CA THR A 79 1.13 1.80 5.49
C THR A 79 1.34 2.83 6.58
N GLN A 80 1.37 4.13 6.28
CA GLN A 80 1.49 5.18 7.28
C GLN A 80 0.20 5.39 8.09
N VAL A 81 -0.97 5.12 7.51
CA VAL A 81 -2.21 5.02 8.28
C VAL A 81 -2.18 3.80 9.19
N ALA A 82 -1.85 2.62 8.66
CA ALA A 82 -1.74 1.39 9.45
C ALA A 82 -0.73 1.53 10.61
N ALA A 83 0.43 2.17 10.37
CA ALA A 83 1.44 2.42 11.39
C ALA A 83 0.91 3.21 12.58
N ARG A 84 0.10 4.24 12.34
CA ARG A 84 -0.48 5.08 13.40
C ARG A 84 -1.62 4.41 14.16
N LEU A 85 -2.24 3.39 13.54
CA LEU A 85 -3.22 2.53 14.18
C LEU A 85 -2.58 1.34 14.90
N ASN A 86 -1.26 1.19 14.88
CA ASN A 86 -0.54 -0.04 15.25
C ASN A 86 -1.15 -1.29 14.60
N TRP A 87 -1.72 -1.14 13.41
CA TRP A 87 -2.37 -2.24 12.69
C TRP A 87 -1.34 -3.06 11.94
N PRO A 88 -1.26 -4.38 12.19
CA PRO A 88 -0.39 -5.27 11.43
C PRO A 88 -0.67 -5.13 9.94
N CYS A 89 0.37 -4.93 9.12
CA CYS A 89 0.22 -4.67 7.70
C CYS A 89 1.14 -5.55 6.87
N VAL A 90 0.56 -6.27 5.93
CA VAL A 90 1.28 -7.12 4.97
C VAL A 90 1.09 -6.55 3.58
N ARG A 91 2.19 -6.39 2.84
CA ARG A 91 2.16 -5.90 1.46
C ARG A 91 2.61 -7.00 0.51
N ILE A 92 1.90 -7.11 -0.61
CA ILE A 92 2.21 -8.03 -1.70
C ILE A 92 2.20 -7.22 -3.00
N ASN A 93 3.32 -7.22 -3.70
CA ASN A 93 3.36 -6.64 -5.04
C ASN A 93 2.86 -7.68 -6.06
N LEU A 94 1.81 -7.33 -6.81
CA LEU A 94 1.22 -8.22 -7.82
C LEU A 94 1.94 -8.05 -9.16
N ASP A 95 3.21 -8.42 -9.19
CA ASP A 95 3.98 -8.46 -10.42
C ASP A 95 3.73 -9.73 -11.24
N SER A 96 4.34 -9.81 -12.42
CA SER A 96 4.20 -10.95 -13.33
C SER A 96 4.79 -12.28 -12.81
N HIS A 97 5.51 -12.27 -11.69
CA HIS A 97 6.15 -13.45 -11.10
C HIS A 97 5.28 -14.10 -10.03
N ILE A 98 4.37 -13.36 -9.40
CA ILE A 98 3.46 -13.89 -8.39
C ILE A 98 2.46 -14.86 -9.04
N SER A 99 2.36 -16.04 -8.47
CA SER A 99 1.44 -17.09 -8.91
C SER A 99 0.39 -17.42 -7.84
N ARG A 100 -0.66 -18.14 -8.23
CA ARG A 100 -1.67 -18.65 -7.30
C ARG A 100 -1.06 -19.43 -6.14
N ILE A 101 -0.03 -20.24 -6.40
CA ILE A 101 0.63 -21.09 -5.40
C ILE A 101 1.33 -20.24 -4.33
N ASP A 102 1.92 -19.12 -4.72
CA ASP A 102 2.60 -18.22 -3.79
C ASP A 102 1.60 -17.55 -2.83
N LEU A 103 0.40 -17.25 -3.31
CA LEU A 103 -0.65 -16.64 -2.50
C LEU A 103 -1.35 -17.65 -1.59
N ILE A 104 -1.78 -18.79 -2.13
CA ILE A 104 -2.63 -19.77 -1.43
C ILE A 104 -1.82 -20.72 -0.58
N GLY A 105 -0.68 -21.16 -1.10
CA GLY A 105 0.17 -22.18 -0.49
C GLY A 105 0.40 -23.38 -1.41
N LYS A 106 1.25 -24.26 -0.95
CA LYS A 106 1.70 -25.44 -1.70
C LYS A 106 2.04 -26.61 -0.79
N ASP A 107 1.98 -27.80 -1.36
CA ASP A 107 2.54 -28.97 -0.71
C ASP A 107 4.07 -28.87 -0.68
N ALA A 108 4.63 -29.13 0.48
CA ALA A 108 6.08 -29.14 0.69
C ALA A 108 6.48 -30.43 1.41
N ILE A 109 7.60 -31.00 0.98
CA ILE A 109 8.20 -32.15 1.65
C ILE A 109 8.96 -31.63 2.86
N THR A 110 8.60 -32.11 4.04
CA THR A 110 9.25 -31.80 5.31
C THR A 110 9.78 -33.08 5.96
N LEU A 111 10.87 -32.97 6.72
CA LEU A 111 11.39 -34.08 7.52
C LEU A 111 10.81 -33.99 8.94
N LYS A 112 10.02 -35.00 9.33
CA LYS A 112 9.58 -35.19 10.71
C LYS A 112 10.04 -36.57 11.19
N ASP A 113 10.74 -36.59 12.28
CA ASP A 113 11.28 -37.83 12.89
C ASP A 113 12.09 -38.73 11.92
N GLY A 114 12.87 -38.08 11.04
CA GLY A 114 13.67 -38.76 10.02
C GLY A 114 12.90 -39.32 8.82
N LYS A 115 11.58 -39.10 8.76
CA LYS A 115 10.73 -39.50 7.62
C LYS A 115 10.33 -38.30 6.79
N GLN A 116 10.34 -38.47 5.46
CA GLN A 116 9.79 -37.48 4.56
C GLN A 116 8.26 -37.55 4.59
N ILE A 117 7.65 -36.43 4.93
CA ILE A 117 6.19 -36.27 4.86
C ILE A 117 5.84 -35.10 3.95
N THR A 118 4.76 -35.22 3.22
CA THR A 118 4.20 -34.13 2.45
C THR A 118 3.24 -33.35 3.35
N GLU A 119 3.51 -32.07 3.56
CA GLU A 119 2.68 -31.18 4.35
C GLU A 119 2.36 -29.92 3.53
N PHE A 120 1.09 -29.52 3.57
CA PHE A 120 0.68 -28.26 2.94
C PHE A 120 1.18 -27.07 3.75
N LYS A 121 1.98 -26.22 3.12
CA LYS A 121 2.36 -24.91 3.68
C LYS A 121 1.37 -23.85 3.22
N GLU A 122 0.59 -23.36 4.16
CA GLU A 122 -0.38 -22.28 3.91
C GLU A 122 0.33 -21.01 3.42
N GLY A 123 -0.21 -20.38 2.38
CA GLY A 123 0.30 -19.15 1.81
C GLY A 123 -0.12 -17.92 2.61
N ILE A 124 0.38 -16.77 2.17
CA ILE A 124 0.17 -15.49 2.86
C ILE A 124 -1.29 -15.04 2.83
N LEU A 125 -2.05 -15.37 1.78
CA LEU A 125 -3.44 -14.92 1.61
C LEU A 125 -4.39 -15.59 2.63
N PRO A 126 -4.47 -16.94 2.73
CA PRO A 126 -5.32 -17.58 3.74
C PRO A 126 -4.91 -17.21 5.16
N TRP A 127 -3.62 -17.08 5.42
CA TRP A 127 -3.12 -16.66 6.71
C TRP A 127 -3.57 -15.23 7.06
N SER A 128 -3.37 -14.26 6.17
CA SER A 128 -3.81 -12.87 6.38
C SER A 128 -5.32 -12.80 6.59
N TYR A 129 -6.08 -13.57 5.81
CA TYR A 129 -7.54 -13.57 5.86
C TYR A 129 -8.10 -14.05 7.22
N GLN A 130 -7.38 -14.92 7.91
CA GLN A 130 -7.73 -15.46 9.23
C GLN A 130 -7.24 -14.60 10.40
N ASN A 131 -6.45 -13.56 10.14
CA ASN A 131 -5.81 -12.74 11.16
C ASN A 131 -6.24 -11.27 11.09
N PRO A 132 -6.10 -10.49 12.18
CA PRO A 132 -6.41 -9.06 12.23
C PRO A 132 -5.30 -8.26 11.55
N VAL A 133 -5.19 -8.37 10.26
CA VAL A 133 -4.12 -7.83 9.42
C VAL A 133 -4.70 -6.97 8.32
N ALA A 134 -4.06 -5.87 8.00
CA ALA A 134 -4.28 -5.11 6.78
C ALA A 134 -3.43 -5.73 5.66
N LEU A 135 -4.08 -6.32 4.67
CA LEU A 135 -3.45 -6.83 3.47
C LEU A 135 -3.51 -5.79 2.37
N VAL A 136 -2.36 -5.46 1.79
CA VAL A 136 -2.24 -4.45 0.74
C VAL A 136 -1.70 -5.11 -0.52
N PHE A 137 -2.48 -5.09 -1.59
CA PHE A 137 -2.02 -5.47 -2.92
C PHE A 137 -1.48 -4.25 -3.65
N ASP A 138 -0.16 -4.20 -3.83
CA ASP A 138 0.46 -3.17 -4.66
C ASP A 138 0.40 -3.57 -6.13
N GLU A 139 0.23 -2.56 -6.99
CA GLU A 139 0.16 -2.73 -8.45
C GLU A 139 -0.95 -3.72 -8.87
N TYR A 140 -2.13 -3.58 -8.29
CA TYR A 140 -3.28 -4.45 -8.52
C TYR A 140 -3.64 -4.59 -10.01
N ASP A 141 -3.41 -3.53 -10.80
CA ASP A 141 -3.62 -3.49 -12.24
C ASP A 141 -2.52 -4.18 -13.07
N ALA A 142 -1.43 -4.62 -12.45
CA ALA A 142 -0.39 -5.44 -13.08
C ALA A 142 -0.53 -6.94 -12.78
N GLY A 143 -1.51 -7.32 -11.97
CA GLY A 143 -1.72 -8.71 -11.55
C GLY A 143 -2.09 -9.63 -12.71
N ARG A 144 -1.53 -10.85 -12.72
CA ARG A 144 -1.86 -11.90 -13.70
C ARG A 144 -3.32 -12.34 -13.56
N SER A 145 -3.97 -12.68 -14.65
CA SER A 145 -5.38 -13.07 -14.67
C SER A 145 -5.69 -14.25 -13.75
N ASP A 146 -4.81 -15.26 -13.66
CA ASP A 146 -4.98 -16.42 -12.78
C ASP A 146 -4.95 -16.04 -11.30
N VAL A 147 -4.10 -15.08 -10.93
CA VAL A 147 -4.03 -14.50 -9.59
C VAL A 147 -5.29 -13.67 -9.30
N MET A 148 -5.72 -12.86 -10.25
CA MET A 148 -6.88 -11.98 -10.11
C MET A 148 -8.17 -12.76 -9.84
N PHE A 149 -8.34 -13.96 -10.40
CA PHE A 149 -9.49 -14.84 -10.09
C PHE A 149 -9.49 -15.33 -8.63
N VAL A 150 -8.30 -15.58 -8.06
CA VAL A 150 -8.19 -15.92 -6.63
C VAL A 150 -8.56 -14.72 -5.77
N LEU A 151 -8.05 -13.54 -6.11
CA LEU A 151 -8.32 -12.31 -5.38
C LEU A 151 -9.80 -11.90 -5.46
N GLN A 152 -10.45 -12.17 -6.59
CA GLN A 152 -11.87 -11.90 -6.73
C GLN A 152 -12.71 -12.56 -5.63
N ARG A 153 -12.34 -13.77 -5.20
CA ARG A 153 -13.10 -14.50 -4.17
C ARG A 153 -13.05 -13.83 -2.81
N ILE A 154 -11.92 -13.23 -2.44
CA ILE A 154 -11.81 -12.49 -1.16
C ILE A 154 -12.48 -11.11 -1.21
N LEU A 155 -12.82 -10.64 -2.41
CA LEU A 155 -13.60 -9.42 -2.60
C LEU A 155 -15.11 -9.65 -2.46
N GLU A 156 -15.57 -10.88 -2.40
CA GLU A 156 -16.99 -11.18 -2.16
C GLU A 156 -17.43 -10.78 -0.74
N SER A 157 -18.72 -10.52 -0.59
CA SER A 157 -19.28 -10.05 0.67
C SER A 157 -19.58 -11.16 1.67
N ASP A 158 -19.57 -12.43 1.21
CA ASP A 158 -19.91 -13.59 2.07
C ASP A 158 -18.81 -13.97 3.06
N GLY A 159 -17.63 -13.35 2.95
CA GLY A 159 -16.50 -13.56 3.87
C GLY A 159 -15.97 -15.00 3.92
N ASN A 160 -16.20 -15.79 2.88
CA ASN A 160 -15.78 -17.19 2.81
C ASN A 160 -14.79 -17.40 1.66
N PHE A 161 -13.67 -18.02 1.97
CA PHE A 161 -12.65 -18.40 1.00
C PHE A 161 -12.42 -19.91 1.06
N THR A 162 -12.67 -20.62 -0.05
CA THR A 162 -12.53 -22.08 -0.10
C THR A 162 -11.17 -22.49 -0.63
N LEU A 163 -10.40 -23.17 0.19
CA LEU A 163 -9.17 -23.86 -0.20
C LEU A 163 -9.56 -25.23 -0.79
N LEU A 164 -9.66 -25.32 -2.12
CA LEU A 164 -10.11 -26.54 -2.83
C LEU A 164 -9.17 -27.71 -2.55
N ASP A 165 -7.86 -27.49 -2.52
CA ASP A 165 -6.84 -28.49 -2.29
C ASP A 165 -6.89 -29.12 -0.88
N ARG A 166 -7.67 -28.51 0.02
CA ARG A 166 -7.82 -28.94 1.43
C ARG A 166 -9.26 -29.20 1.83
N TYR A 167 -10.21 -29.01 0.94
CA TYR A 167 -11.64 -29.07 1.26
C TYR A 167 -12.01 -28.21 2.50
N LYS A 168 -11.29 -27.08 2.67
CA LYS A 168 -11.43 -26.21 3.85
C LYS A 168 -12.01 -24.86 3.45
N VAL A 169 -13.06 -24.45 4.15
CA VAL A 169 -13.58 -23.09 4.08
C VAL A 169 -12.87 -22.25 5.13
N VAL A 170 -12.21 -21.20 4.68
CA VAL A 170 -11.53 -20.20 5.52
C VAL A 170 -12.47 -19.02 5.69
N LYS A 171 -12.76 -18.67 6.94
CA LYS A 171 -13.60 -17.52 7.27
C LYS A 171 -12.76 -16.28 7.49
N GLN A 172 -13.30 -15.14 7.06
CA GLN A 172 -12.67 -13.84 7.28
C GLN A 172 -12.62 -13.50 8.76
N ASN A 173 -11.45 -13.06 9.22
CA ASN A 173 -11.35 -12.45 10.54
C ASN A 173 -12.09 -11.11 10.54
N LYS A 174 -12.82 -10.80 11.62
CA LYS A 174 -13.57 -9.54 11.78
C LYS A 174 -12.71 -8.30 11.57
N TYR A 175 -11.45 -8.37 11.91
CA TYR A 175 -10.49 -7.27 11.84
C TYR A 175 -9.48 -7.41 10.69
N PHE A 176 -9.72 -8.33 9.77
CA PHE A 176 -9.02 -8.33 8.48
C PHE A 176 -9.40 -7.09 7.68
N ARG A 177 -8.44 -6.46 7.03
CA ARG A 177 -8.66 -5.29 6.17
C ARG A 177 -7.98 -5.49 4.84
N LEU A 178 -8.61 -5.00 3.77
CA LEU A 178 -8.13 -5.20 2.41
C LEU A 178 -7.99 -3.86 1.69
N PHE A 179 -6.78 -3.63 1.19
CA PHE A 179 -6.43 -2.46 0.40
C PHE A 179 -5.71 -2.86 -0.87
N ALA A 180 -5.79 -2.00 -1.89
CA ALA A 180 -4.94 -2.13 -3.07
C ALA A 180 -4.45 -0.78 -3.56
N THR A 181 -3.38 -0.80 -4.35
CA THR A 181 -2.93 0.36 -5.12
C THR A 181 -2.92 0.03 -6.61
N ALA A 182 -3.20 1.02 -7.45
CA ALA A 182 -3.18 0.88 -8.90
C ALA A 182 -2.63 2.16 -9.54
N ASN A 183 -1.99 2.03 -10.70
CA ASN A 183 -1.52 3.17 -11.48
C ASN A 183 -2.58 3.62 -12.49
N THR A 184 -3.46 2.73 -12.89
CA THR A 184 -4.59 2.98 -13.78
C THR A 184 -5.92 2.72 -13.04
N ILE A 185 -7.04 3.19 -13.60
CA ILE A 185 -8.38 2.90 -13.06
C ILE A 185 -8.90 1.52 -13.57
N GLY A 186 -7.99 0.61 -13.90
CA GLY A 186 -8.37 -0.70 -14.41
C GLY A 186 -8.75 -0.75 -15.89
N LEU A 187 -8.60 0.36 -16.62
CA LEU A 187 -8.83 0.42 -18.07
C LEU A 187 -7.63 -0.09 -18.88
N GLY A 188 -6.56 -0.51 -18.21
CA GLY A 188 -5.29 -0.79 -18.83
C GLY A 188 -4.56 0.48 -19.26
N ASP A 189 -3.41 0.29 -19.87
CA ASP A 189 -2.61 1.41 -20.37
C ASP A 189 -3.13 1.91 -21.73
N THR A 190 -3.95 2.94 -21.70
CA THR A 190 -4.42 3.64 -22.91
C THR A 190 -3.43 4.67 -23.43
N THR A 191 -2.38 4.96 -22.66
CA THR A 191 -1.42 6.05 -22.93
C THR A 191 -0.04 5.56 -23.36
N GLY A 192 0.26 4.26 -23.23
CA GLY A 192 1.60 3.70 -23.44
C GLY A 192 2.60 4.00 -22.32
N LEU A 193 2.14 4.62 -21.22
CA LEU A 193 2.98 5.06 -20.10
C LEU A 193 3.16 3.99 -19.02
N TYR A 194 2.27 3.00 -18.96
CA TYR A 194 2.24 1.95 -17.95
C TYR A 194 2.26 0.56 -18.60
N THR A 195 3.35 0.29 -19.33
CA THR A 195 3.56 -1.03 -19.94
C THR A 195 3.54 -2.13 -18.86
N GLY A 196 2.70 -3.15 -19.06
CA GLY A 196 2.51 -4.24 -18.10
C GLY A 196 1.23 -4.15 -17.28
N THR A 197 0.51 -3.02 -17.27
CA THR A 197 -0.84 -2.97 -16.70
C THR A 197 -1.84 -3.66 -17.63
N GLN A 198 -2.77 -4.39 -17.02
CA GLN A 198 -3.81 -5.12 -17.73
C GLN A 198 -5.17 -4.45 -17.51
N GLN A 199 -6.10 -4.70 -18.43
CA GLN A 199 -7.49 -4.34 -18.17
C GLN A 199 -8.04 -5.22 -17.06
N ILE A 200 -8.50 -4.59 -16.01
CA ILE A 200 -9.18 -5.30 -14.91
C ILE A 200 -10.63 -5.53 -15.33
N ASN A 201 -11.11 -6.75 -15.08
CA ASN A 201 -12.52 -7.06 -15.31
C ASN A 201 -13.40 -6.09 -14.49
N GLN A 202 -14.38 -5.47 -15.15
CA GLN A 202 -15.27 -4.50 -14.51
C GLN A 202 -15.97 -5.08 -13.28
N ALA A 203 -16.35 -6.36 -13.32
CA ALA A 203 -16.93 -7.03 -12.17
C ALA A 203 -15.97 -7.16 -10.97
N GLN A 204 -14.67 -7.14 -11.18
CA GLN A 204 -13.68 -7.09 -10.09
C GLN A 204 -13.53 -5.68 -9.52
N LEU A 205 -13.56 -4.67 -10.38
CA LEU A 205 -13.53 -3.27 -9.94
C LEU A 205 -14.76 -2.90 -9.11
N ASP A 206 -15.92 -3.37 -9.49
CA ASP A 206 -17.20 -3.13 -8.79
C ASP A 206 -17.23 -3.68 -7.36
N ARG A 207 -16.33 -4.63 -7.04
CA ARG A 207 -16.19 -5.19 -5.70
C ARG A 207 -15.35 -4.33 -4.75
N TRP A 208 -14.62 -3.35 -5.28
CA TRP A 208 -13.96 -2.35 -4.46
C TRP A 208 -14.96 -1.29 -4.06
N GLU A 209 -15.28 -1.23 -2.77
CA GLU A 209 -16.35 -0.38 -2.25
C GLU A 209 -15.96 1.09 -2.20
N ILE A 210 -14.65 1.37 -2.11
CA ILE A 210 -14.11 2.74 -2.10
C ILE A 210 -12.96 2.82 -3.10
N VAL A 211 -13.09 3.75 -4.04
CA VAL A 211 -12.03 4.11 -4.98
C VAL A 211 -11.62 5.55 -4.67
N THR A 212 -10.35 5.75 -4.35
CA THR A 212 -9.81 7.09 -4.05
C THR A 212 -8.58 7.37 -4.90
N THR A 213 -8.32 8.64 -5.16
CA THR A 213 -7.21 9.08 -6.01
C THR A 213 -6.16 9.81 -5.20
N LEU A 214 -4.91 9.36 -5.28
CA LEU A 214 -3.77 10.08 -4.70
C LEU A 214 -2.85 10.56 -5.82
N ASN A 215 -2.89 11.86 -6.08
CA ASN A 215 -2.08 12.54 -7.09
C ASN A 215 -0.86 13.24 -6.48
N TYR A 216 -0.09 13.90 -7.33
CA TYR A 216 1.06 14.69 -6.88
C TYR A 216 0.63 15.81 -5.93
N LEU A 217 1.42 16.00 -4.90
CA LEU A 217 1.25 17.09 -3.95
C LEU A 217 1.42 18.45 -4.63
N ASN A 218 0.87 19.49 -4.03
CA ASN A 218 1.19 20.84 -4.46
C ASN A 218 2.67 21.17 -4.18
N PRO A 219 3.29 22.08 -4.94
CA PRO A 219 4.71 22.39 -4.82
C PRO A 219 5.16 22.82 -3.42
N GLU A 220 4.29 23.49 -2.66
CA GLU A 220 4.58 23.99 -1.31
C GLU A 220 4.71 22.82 -0.32
N LYS A 221 3.75 21.91 -0.34
CA LYS A 221 3.80 20.70 0.51
C LYS A 221 4.98 19.78 0.12
N GLU A 222 5.28 19.68 -1.17
CA GLU A 222 6.43 18.89 -1.63
C GLU A 222 7.75 19.49 -1.13
N LEU A 223 7.86 20.83 -1.14
CA LEU A 223 9.01 21.54 -0.58
C LEU A 223 9.17 21.25 0.93
N GLU A 224 8.09 21.33 1.69
CA GLU A 224 8.11 21.01 3.13
C GLU A 224 8.62 19.61 3.40
N ILE A 225 8.13 18.61 2.66
CA ILE A 225 8.55 17.21 2.81
C ILE A 225 10.03 17.04 2.49
N ILE A 226 10.50 17.62 1.39
CA ILE A 226 11.90 17.49 1.00
C ILE A 226 12.82 18.14 2.04
N LEU A 227 12.47 19.31 2.55
CA LEU A 227 13.26 20.01 3.56
C LEU A 227 13.22 19.33 4.94
N SER A 228 12.11 18.71 5.32
CA SER A 228 12.02 17.96 6.58
C SER A 228 12.92 16.73 6.57
N LYS A 229 13.02 16.05 5.43
CA LYS A 229 13.88 14.87 5.26
C LYS A 229 15.35 15.21 5.03
N ASN A 230 15.66 16.42 4.56
CA ASN A 230 17.01 16.86 4.22
C ASN A 230 17.34 18.18 4.92
N LYS A 231 17.59 18.11 6.22
CA LYS A 231 17.85 19.29 7.06
C LYS A 231 19.02 20.16 6.58
N ASN A 232 20.02 19.56 5.91
CA ASN A 232 21.15 20.27 5.34
C ASN A 232 20.75 21.27 4.22
N LEU A 233 19.60 21.04 3.57
CA LEU A 233 19.04 21.93 2.55
C LEU A 233 18.16 23.04 3.14
N ASN A 234 17.97 23.10 4.45
CA ASN A 234 17.11 24.09 5.09
C ASN A 234 17.82 25.44 5.34
N ASN A 235 18.56 25.90 4.34
CA ASN A 235 19.14 27.25 4.25
C ASN A 235 18.59 27.96 2.99
N GLU A 236 18.87 29.25 2.82
CA GLU A 236 18.30 30.04 1.71
C GLU A 236 18.66 29.46 0.35
N SER A 237 19.93 29.13 0.11
CA SER A 237 20.40 28.55 -1.16
C SER A 237 19.79 27.16 -1.40
N GLY A 238 19.75 26.30 -0.38
CA GLY A 238 19.16 24.97 -0.47
C GLY A 238 17.66 25.02 -0.78
N LYS A 239 16.92 25.90 -0.09
CA LYS A 239 15.48 26.11 -0.37
C LYS A 239 15.23 26.57 -1.80
N GLU A 240 16.04 27.49 -2.32
CA GLU A 240 15.90 27.96 -3.70
C GLU A 240 16.20 26.84 -4.71
N ASN A 241 17.24 26.04 -4.47
CA ASN A 241 17.57 24.88 -5.29
C ASN A 241 16.42 23.86 -5.33
N VAL A 242 15.85 23.52 -4.15
CA VAL A 242 14.71 22.59 -4.06
C VAL A 242 13.47 23.15 -4.77
N LYS A 243 13.18 24.45 -4.61
CA LYS A 243 12.07 25.09 -5.35
C LYS A 243 12.25 24.99 -6.87
N ASN A 244 13.46 25.23 -7.36
CA ASN A 244 13.76 25.11 -8.80
C ASN A 244 13.63 23.65 -9.27
N MET A 245 14.10 22.69 -8.48
CA MET A 245 13.92 21.27 -8.77
C MET A 245 12.43 20.89 -8.83
N ILE A 246 11.60 21.37 -7.91
CA ILE A 246 10.15 21.12 -7.91
C ILE A 246 9.48 21.77 -9.13
N LYS A 247 9.92 22.96 -9.56
CA LYS A 247 9.43 23.59 -10.81
C LYS A 247 9.72 22.69 -12.04
N VAL A 248 10.94 22.18 -12.16
CA VAL A 248 11.31 21.22 -13.21
C VAL A 248 10.46 19.96 -13.12
N ALA A 249 10.33 19.37 -11.94
CA ALA A 249 9.47 18.22 -11.69
C ALA A 249 8.02 18.47 -12.13
N SER A 250 7.47 19.64 -11.81
CA SER A 250 6.11 20.02 -12.20
C SER A 250 5.95 20.14 -13.72
N LEU A 251 6.96 20.63 -14.44
CA LEU A 251 6.96 20.67 -15.90
C LEU A 251 7.01 19.27 -16.51
N THR A 252 7.89 18.39 -15.98
CA THR A 252 7.95 16.99 -16.47
C THR A 252 6.64 16.24 -16.20
N ARG A 253 5.98 16.49 -15.07
CA ARG A 253 4.66 15.90 -14.76
C ARG A 253 3.57 16.36 -15.71
N LYS A 254 3.56 17.65 -16.06
CA LYS A 254 2.61 18.18 -17.07
C LYS A 254 2.85 17.54 -18.43
N GLY A 255 4.11 17.50 -18.91
CA GLY A 255 4.45 16.87 -20.17
C GLY A 255 4.16 15.35 -20.20
N PHE A 256 4.33 14.67 -19.07
CA PHE A 256 3.96 13.27 -18.93
C PHE A 256 2.43 13.07 -19.03
N MET A 257 1.65 13.91 -18.33
CA MET A 257 0.18 13.84 -18.38
C MET A 257 -0.38 14.20 -19.76
N SER A 258 0.28 15.08 -20.52
CA SER A 258 -0.10 15.40 -21.92
C SER A 258 0.40 14.37 -22.94
N GLY A 259 1.25 13.41 -22.53
CA GLY A 259 1.85 12.42 -23.43
C GLY A 259 3.06 12.93 -24.23
N ASP A 260 3.54 14.14 -23.96
CA ASP A 260 4.67 14.75 -24.68
C ASP A 260 6.02 14.11 -24.29
N ILE A 261 6.12 13.55 -23.10
CA ILE A 261 7.32 12.88 -22.60
C ILE A 261 6.95 11.55 -21.90
N SER A 262 7.82 10.57 -22.00
CA SER A 262 7.64 9.22 -21.44
C SER A 262 8.18 9.04 -20.02
N THR A 263 8.89 10.03 -19.48
CA THR A 263 9.50 9.98 -18.15
C THR A 263 9.04 11.15 -17.31
N VAL A 264 8.99 10.94 -15.99
CA VAL A 264 8.52 11.98 -15.06
C VAL A 264 9.40 12.04 -13.83
N MET A 265 9.65 13.24 -13.34
CA MET A 265 10.28 13.46 -12.05
C MET A 265 9.21 13.44 -10.95
N SER A 266 9.05 12.28 -10.30
CA SER A 266 8.09 12.09 -9.21
C SER A 266 8.62 12.66 -7.88
N PRO A 267 7.79 12.85 -6.84
CA PRO A 267 8.26 13.20 -5.50
C PRO A 267 9.31 12.22 -4.95
N ARG A 268 9.20 10.92 -5.26
CA ARG A 268 10.23 9.93 -4.93
C ARG A 268 11.57 10.27 -5.60
N THR A 269 11.55 10.69 -6.85
CA THR A 269 12.76 11.11 -7.59
C THR A 269 13.37 12.35 -6.95
N CYS A 270 12.56 13.35 -6.59
CA CYS A 270 13.03 14.55 -5.90
C CYS A 270 13.71 14.21 -4.56
N LEU A 271 13.12 13.33 -3.76
CA LEU A 271 13.70 12.87 -2.51
C LEU A 271 15.02 12.11 -2.73
N LEU A 272 15.12 11.28 -3.76
CA LEU A 272 16.33 10.54 -4.08
C LEU A 272 17.48 11.48 -4.46
N TYR A 273 17.23 12.48 -5.28
CA TYR A 273 18.26 13.45 -5.69
C TYR A 273 18.69 14.41 -4.58
N THR A 274 17.90 14.56 -3.53
CA THR A 274 18.23 15.39 -2.38
C THR A 274 18.82 14.62 -1.21
N SER A 275 18.75 13.28 -1.24
CA SER A 275 19.37 12.43 -0.21
C SER A 275 20.90 12.45 -0.35
N PRO A 276 21.66 12.44 0.77
CA PRO A 276 23.11 12.35 0.73
C PRO A 276 23.54 11.10 -0.05
N SER A 277 24.53 11.24 -0.92
CA SER A 277 25.10 10.08 -1.60
C SER A 277 25.93 9.25 -0.59
N PRO A 278 26.14 7.94 -0.83
CA PRO A 278 27.05 7.16 0.01
C PRO A 278 28.47 7.78 0.13
N ARG A 279 28.91 8.52 -0.89
CA ARG A 279 30.20 9.24 -0.85
C ARG A 279 30.19 10.44 0.08
N ASP A 280 29.06 11.13 0.21
CA ASP A 280 28.94 12.30 1.09
C ASP A 280 28.92 11.92 2.58
N VAL A 281 28.61 10.65 2.89
CA VAL A 281 28.58 10.11 4.26
C VAL A 281 29.96 9.62 4.72
N GLU A 282 30.85 9.25 3.78
CA GLU A 282 32.22 8.82 4.09
C GLU A 282 33.19 9.99 4.38
N GLU A 283 32.83 11.21 3.97
CA GLU A 283 33.66 12.41 4.18
C GLU A 283 33.25 13.25 5.40
N SER A 284 32.27 12.83 6.18
CA SER A 284 31.76 13.51 7.39
C SER A 284 32.08 12.69 8.65
#